data_ca51aaed28587fbb0f6aab92b99cad21
#
_entry.id   ca51aaed28587fbb0f6aab92b99cad21
#
_cell.length_a   1.000
_cell.length_b   1.000
_cell.length_c   1.000
_cell.angle_alpha   90.00
_cell.angle_beta   90.00
_cell.angle_gamma   90.00
#
_symmetry.space_group_name_H-M   'P 1'
#
loop_
_entity.id
_entity.type
_entity.pdbx_description
1 polymer ?
#
loop_
_entity_poly.entity_id
_entity_poly.type
_entity_poly.pdbx_seq_one_letter_code
_entity_poly.pdbx_strand_id
1 'polypeptide(L)'
;MSENGTRRADLAERAARAGGAVAEGFFRRDVPVETKTNQTDVVTRADRDAQQQVIAAISTEYPEEAVVGEEDDELKTVPESGVAWVVDPIDGTSNFVRDIPLWLTSVAAVEDGTPVAAANVLPVLGDVYTSDGDGAAMNGEPIEVSDRTDPEAMAVSPTVWWPHDRRDEYAAACRETAERFGDCRRYG
;
A
#
# COMPACT_ATOMS: atom_id res chain seq x y z
N MET A 1 -21.56 -8.34 8.11
CA MET A 1 -20.31 -7.85 8.74
C MET A 1 -19.89 -8.83 9.82
N SER A 2 -18.70 -9.40 9.73
CA SER A 2 -18.17 -10.19 10.85
C SER A 2 -17.58 -9.20 11.86
N GLU A 3 -17.93 -9.34 13.15
CA GLU A 3 -17.40 -8.51 14.22
C GLU A 3 -15.86 -8.54 14.25
N ASN A 4 -15.28 -9.66 13.87
CA ASN A 4 -13.83 -9.83 13.76
C ASN A 4 -13.22 -9.00 12.61
N GLY A 5 -13.85 -8.97 11.43
CA GLY A 5 -13.40 -8.17 10.29
C GLY A 5 -13.40 -6.68 10.62
N THR A 6 -14.46 -6.16 11.21
CA THR A 6 -14.56 -4.75 11.61
C THR A 6 -13.48 -4.37 12.64
N ARG A 7 -13.25 -5.20 13.67
CA ARG A 7 -12.19 -4.92 14.67
C ARG A 7 -10.79 -4.92 14.06
N ARG A 8 -10.54 -5.82 13.08
CA ARG A 8 -9.26 -5.85 12.37
C ARG A 8 -9.08 -4.66 11.43
N ALA A 9 -10.16 -4.21 10.77
CA ALA A 9 -10.12 -3.01 9.95
C ALA A 9 -9.83 -1.75 10.78
N ASP A 10 -10.45 -1.63 11.96
CA ASP A 10 -10.17 -0.53 12.89
C ASP A 10 -8.71 -0.53 13.37
N LEU A 11 -8.13 -1.70 13.63
CA LEU A 11 -6.72 -1.80 14.01
C LEU A 11 -5.81 -1.52 12.81
N ALA A 12 -6.12 -2.06 11.62
CA ALA A 12 -5.36 -1.78 10.40
C ALA A 12 -5.29 -0.27 10.14
N GLU A 13 -6.42 0.45 10.26
CA GLU A 13 -6.44 1.91 10.11
C GLU A 13 -5.57 2.62 11.15
N ARG A 14 -5.70 2.27 12.44
CA ARG A 14 -4.90 2.89 13.51
C ARG A 14 -3.41 2.63 13.32
N ALA A 15 -3.03 1.40 12.96
CA ALA A 15 -1.65 1.03 12.71
C ALA A 15 -1.09 1.76 11.48
N ALA A 16 -1.84 1.79 10.37
CA ALA A 16 -1.44 2.51 9.16
C ALA A 16 -1.32 4.02 9.40
N ARG A 17 -2.22 4.62 10.17
CA ARG A 17 -2.10 6.05 10.57
C ARG A 17 -0.87 6.30 11.42
N ALA A 18 -0.53 5.40 12.34
CA ALA A 18 0.65 5.54 13.20
C ALA A 18 1.95 5.46 12.37
N GLY A 19 2.07 4.48 11.48
CA GLY A 19 3.22 4.37 10.57
C GLY A 19 3.29 5.54 9.59
N GLY A 20 2.15 5.88 8.97
CA GLY A 20 2.05 7.00 8.04
C GLY A 20 2.45 8.35 8.65
N ALA A 21 2.12 8.61 9.90
CA ALA A 21 2.54 9.81 10.61
C ALA A 21 4.06 9.85 10.83
N VAL A 22 4.70 8.70 11.08
CA VAL A 22 6.16 8.60 11.15
C VAL A 22 6.77 8.89 9.78
N ALA A 23 6.29 8.23 8.72
CA ALA A 23 6.77 8.45 7.36
C ALA A 23 6.60 9.91 6.91
N GLU A 24 5.44 10.53 7.16
CA GLU A 24 5.17 11.94 6.86
C GLU A 24 6.17 12.88 7.56
N GLY A 25 6.59 12.51 8.78
CA GLY A 25 7.64 13.23 9.51
C GLY A 25 8.97 13.32 8.77
N PHE A 26 9.25 12.40 7.84
CA PHE A 26 10.44 12.39 6.97
C PHE A 26 10.18 12.97 5.58
N PHE A 27 8.94 13.03 5.12
CA PHE A 27 8.60 13.48 3.78
C PHE A 27 9.08 14.91 3.52
N ARG A 28 9.68 15.13 2.35
CA ARG A 28 10.30 16.41 1.95
C ARG A 28 11.40 16.89 2.89
N ARG A 29 12.13 15.97 3.52
CA ARG A 29 13.34 16.25 4.30
C ARG A 29 14.51 15.48 3.72
N ASP A 30 15.72 15.88 4.06
CA ASP A 30 16.93 15.14 3.69
C ASP A 30 16.96 13.79 4.42
N VAL A 31 16.50 12.75 3.73
CA VAL A 31 16.49 11.36 4.24
C VAL A 31 17.60 10.59 3.53
N PRO A 32 18.47 9.88 4.27
CA PRO A 32 19.44 8.99 3.65
C PRO A 32 18.74 7.93 2.81
N VAL A 33 19.09 7.87 1.53
CA VAL A 33 18.52 6.91 0.57
C VAL A 33 19.51 5.78 0.34
N GLU A 34 19.06 4.56 0.55
CA GLU A 34 19.81 3.34 0.27
C GLU A 34 19.18 2.64 -0.94
N THR A 35 20.02 2.21 -1.88
CA THR A 35 19.56 1.44 -3.05
C THR A 35 19.80 -0.04 -2.77
N LYS A 36 18.75 -0.84 -2.78
CA LYS A 36 18.82 -2.30 -2.66
C LYS A 36 19.32 -2.95 -3.98
N THR A 37 18.63 -3.89 -4.50
CA THR A 37 19.02 -4.76 -5.60
C THR A 37 18.93 -4.09 -6.98
N ASN A 38 18.07 -3.10 -7.13
CA ASN A 38 17.85 -2.36 -8.38
C ASN A 38 17.95 -0.85 -8.12
N GLN A 39 18.34 -0.08 -9.14
CA GLN A 39 18.40 1.40 -9.06
C GLN A 39 17.04 2.07 -8.74
N THR A 40 15.97 1.30 -8.83
CA THR A 40 14.60 1.74 -8.60
C THR A 40 14.02 1.24 -7.27
N ASP A 41 14.72 0.32 -6.60
CA ASP A 41 14.32 -0.23 -5.30
C ASP A 41 15.04 0.59 -4.20
N VAL A 42 14.33 1.57 -3.65
CA VAL A 42 14.90 2.54 -2.71
C VAL A 42 14.35 2.27 -1.32
N VAL A 43 15.24 1.99 -0.41
CA VAL A 43 14.93 1.87 1.03
C VAL A 43 15.35 3.12 1.75
N THR A 44 14.49 3.64 2.57
CA THR A 44 14.75 4.80 3.39
C THR A 44 14.68 4.44 4.88
N ARG A 45 15.28 5.27 5.70
CA ARG A 45 15.09 5.17 7.15
C ARG A 45 13.62 5.35 7.53
N ALA A 46 12.89 6.15 6.76
CA ALA A 46 11.47 6.39 6.97
C ALA A 46 10.65 5.11 6.88
N ASP A 47 10.96 4.22 5.90
CA ASP A 47 10.30 2.92 5.76
C ASP A 47 10.44 2.08 7.02
N ARG A 48 11.67 1.93 7.52
CA ARG A 48 11.96 1.13 8.71
C ARG A 48 11.28 1.67 9.96
N ASP A 49 11.44 2.98 10.21
CA ASP A 49 10.86 3.60 11.40
C ASP A 49 9.32 3.54 11.35
N ALA A 50 8.71 3.71 10.15
CA ALA A 50 7.27 3.57 9.95
C ALA A 50 6.80 2.13 10.14
N GLN A 51 7.50 1.12 9.58
CA GLN A 51 7.18 -0.28 9.77
C GLN A 51 7.20 -0.67 11.26
N GLN A 52 8.23 -0.29 11.98
CA GLN A 52 8.33 -0.56 13.42
C GLN A 52 7.15 0.03 14.20
N GLN A 53 6.69 1.21 13.83
CA GLN A 53 5.53 1.84 14.46
C GLN A 53 4.22 1.08 14.15
N VAL A 54 4.03 0.61 12.90
CA VAL A 54 2.89 -0.24 12.53
C VAL A 54 2.91 -1.53 13.35
N ILE A 55 4.06 -2.22 13.39
CA ILE A 55 4.23 -3.48 14.14
C ILE A 55 3.92 -3.28 15.63
N ALA A 56 4.42 -2.20 16.23
CA ALA A 56 4.16 -1.90 17.64
C ALA A 56 2.65 -1.70 17.92
N ALA A 57 1.92 -1.05 17.01
CA ALA A 57 0.48 -0.90 17.13
C ALA A 57 -0.26 -2.23 17.05
N ILE A 58 0.11 -3.10 16.10
CA ILE A 58 -0.49 -4.43 15.92
C ILE A 58 -0.20 -5.31 17.13
N SER A 59 1.07 -5.41 17.55
CA SER A 59 1.52 -6.28 18.64
C SER A 59 0.95 -5.91 20.00
N THR A 60 0.45 -4.69 20.17
CA THR A 60 -0.24 -4.27 21.40
C THR A 60 -1.56 -5.03 21.59
N GLU A 61 -2.27 -5.36 20.51
CA GLU A 61 -3.55 -6.08 20.56
C GLU A 61 -3.42 -7.56 20.18
N TYR A 62 -2.50 -7.89 19.27
CA TYR A 62 -2.28 -9.24 18.75
C TYR A 62 -0.77 -9.62 18.79
N PRO A 63 -0.19 -9.80 20.00
CA PRO A 63 1.25 -10.03 20.14
C PRO A 63 1.75 -11.36 19.57
N GLU A 64 0.84 -12.35 19.37
CA GLU A 64 1.18 -13.68 18.86
C GLU A 64 0.92 -13.84 17.35
N GLU A 65 0.33 -12.82 16.70
CA GLU A 65 0.04 -12.90 15.28
C GLU A 65 1.28 -12.51 14.46
N ALA A 66 1.49 -13.24 13.36
CA ALA A 66 2.63 -13.00 12.48
C ALA A 66 2.53 -11.66 11.76
N VAL A 67 3.67 -11.02 11.53
CA VAL A 67 3.76 -9.84 10.66
C VAL A 67 4.64 -10.17 9.46
N VAL A 68 4.16 -9.82 8.29
CA VAL A 68 4.87 -9.88 7.00
C VAL A 68 5.16 -8.44 6.59
N GLY A 69 6.42 -8.08 6.55
CA GLY A 69 6.87 -6.73 6.26
C GLY A 69 7.91 -6.68 5.16
N GLU A 70 8.01 -5.55 4.49
CA GLU A 70 9.02 -5.36 3.45
C GLU A 70 10.41 -5.13 4.05
N GLU A 71 10.49 -4.49 5.20
CA GLU A 71 11.74 -4.07 5.84
C GLU A 71 12.18 -5.04 6.94
N ASP A 72 13.46 -4.95 7.29
CA ASP A 72 14.12 -5.69 8.38
C ASP A 72 13.98 -7.24 8.28
N ASP A 73 14.00 -7.93 9.44
CA ASP A 73 13.97 -9.38 9.55
C ASP A 73 12.53 -9.97 9.62
N GLU A 74 11.51 -9.19 9.26
CA GLU A 74 10.13 -9.66 9.25
C GLU A 74 9.92 -10.77 8.21
N LEU A 75 8.85 -11.55 8.39
CA LEU A 75 8.48 -12.56 7.41
C LEU A 75 8.31 -11.94 6.03
N LYS A 76 8.70 -12.67 4.98
CA LYS A 76 8.57 -12.22 3.58
C LYS A 76 7.46 -12.97 2.83
N THR A 77 6.79 -13.89 3.50
CA THR A 77 5.69 -14.68 2.94
C THR A 77 4.59 -14.85 3.97
N VAL A 78 3.35 -14.75 3.52
CA VAL A 78 2.17 -15.00 4.36
C VAL A 78 2.15 -16.49 4.75
N PRO A 79 2.00 -16.83 6.06
CA PRO A 79 1.84 -18.20 6.49
C PRO A 79 0.61 -18.87 5.84
N GLU A 80 0.69 -20.18 5.60
CA GLU A 80 -0.41 -20.95 5.00
C GLU A 80 -1.66 -21.05 5.90
N SER A 81 -1.48 -20.86 7.21
CA SER A 81 -2.58 -20.95 8.18
C SER A 81 -2.39 -19.97 9.34
N GLY A 82 -3.49 -19.64 9.98
CA GLY A 82 -3.56 -18.64 11.05
C GLY A 82 -3.71 -17.23 10.50
N VAL A 83 -3.54 -16.26 11.39
CA VAL A 83 -3.63 -14.84 11.03
C VAL A 83 -2.26 -14.23 10.87
N ALA A 84 -2.09 -13.45 9.82
CA ALA A 84 -0.91 -12.63 9.57
C ALA A 84 -1.32 -11.21 9.17
N TRP A 85 -0.49 -10.25 9.54
CA TRP A 85 -0.58 -8.86 9.11
C TRP A 85 0.45 -8.59 8.02
N VAL A 86 0.00 -8.04 6.91
CA VAL A 86 0.87 -7.64 5.79
C VAL A 86 1.02 -6.15 5.84
N VAL A 87 2.25 -5.67 5.87
CA VAL A 87 2.59 -4.26 6.07
C VAL A 87 3.51 -3.78 4.96
N ASP A 88 3.10 -2.71 4.28
CA ASP A 88 3.96 -1.88 3.45
C ASP A 88 3.97 -0.47 4.05
N PRO A 89 5.08 -0.06 4.66
CA PRO A 89 5.15 1.22 5.39
C PRO A 89 5.08 2.43 4.47
N ILE A 90 5.66 2.35 3.25
CA ILE A 90 5.63 3.43 2.26
C ILE A 90 5.43 2.83 0.86
N ASP A 91 4.18 2.40 0.56
CA ASP A 91 3.82 2.06 -0.81
C ASP A 91 3.94 3.31 -1.70
N GLY A 92 4.76 3.22 -2.73
CA GLY A 92 5.16 4.34 -3.54
C GLY A 92 6.46 5.03 -3.08
N THR A 93 7.45 4.27 -2.54
CA THR A 93 8.77 4.78 -2.12
C THR A 93 9.44 5.63 -3.22
N SER A 94 9.25 5.26 -4.48
CA SER A 94 9.74 6.06 -5.63
C SER A 94 9.14 7.46 -5.69
N ASN A 95 7.87 7.63 -5.31
CA ASN A 95 7.22 8.93 -5.21
C ASN A 95 7.70 9.68 -3.97
N PHE A 96 7.78 8.96 -2.85
CA PHE A 96 8.24 9.53 -1.58
C PHE A 96 9.60 10.22 -1.72
N VAL A 97 10.61 9.53 -2.27
CA VAL A 97 11.97 10.08 -2.44
C VAL A 97 12.07 11.19 -3.50
N ARG A 98 11.01 11.40 -4.29
CA ARG A 98 10.92 12.47 -5.30
C ARG A 98 10.01 13.61 -4.87
N ASP A 99 9.62 13.65 -3.59
CA ASP A 99 8.72 14.67 -3.04
C ASP A 99 7.33 14.71 -3.69
N ILE A 100 6.93 13.61 -4.34
CA ILE A 100 5.59 13.45 -4.93
C ILE A 100 4.65 12.92 -3.85
N PRO A 101 3.51 13.60 -3.55
CA PRO A 101 2.65 13.26 -2.41
C PRO A 101 1.70 12.07 -2.69
N LEU A 102 2.04 11.20 -3.62
CA LEU A 102 1.26 10.00 -3.99
C LEU A 102 1.97 8.75 -3.46
N TRP A 103 1.89 8.57 -2.17
CA TRP A 103 2.36 7.41 -1.43
C TRP A 103 1.44 7.16 -0.24
N LEU A 104 1.44 5.94 0.29
CA LEU A 104 0.56 5.55 1.37
C LEU A 104 1.24 4.53 2.30
N THR A 105 0.68 4.34 3.49
CA THR A 105 0.96 3.21 4.36
C THR A 105 -0.17 2.21 4.24
N SER A 106 0.16 0.96 3.92
CA SER A 106 -0.79 -0.14 3.72
C SER A 106 -0.65 -1.18 4.83
N VAL A 107 -1.78 -1.58 5.42
CA VAL A 107 -1.86 -2.64 6.43
C VAL A 107 -3.04 -3.54 6.11
N ALA A 108 -2.82 -4.85 6.03
CA ALA A 108 -3.88 -5.82 5.82
C ALA A 108 -3.79 -6.97 6.80
N ALA A 109 -4.93 -7.49 7.26
CA ALA A 109 -5.03 -8.75 7.98
C ALA A 109 -5.45 -9.86 7.02
N VAL A 110 -4.73 -10.98 7.08
CA VAL A 110 -4.97 -12.17 6.25
C VAL A 110 -5.19 -13.35 7.18
N GLU A 111 -6.29 -14.08 7.00
CA GLU A 111 -6.60 -15.29 7.77
C GLU A 111 -6.67 -16.50 6.81
N ASP A 112 -5.83 -17.50 7.05
CA ASP A 112 -5.70 -18.71 6.22
C ASP A 112 -5.55 -18.39 4.70
N GLY A 113 -4.72 -17.38 4.39
CA GLY A 113 -4.47 -16.93 3.03
C GLY A 113 -5.55 -16.02 2.43
N THR A 114 -6.62 -15.72 3.16
CA THR A 114 -7.72 -14.85 2.71
C THR A 114 -7.64 -13.48 3.37
N PRO A 115 -7.57 -12.36 2.62
CA PRO A 115 -7.65 -11.02 3.19
C PRO A 115 -9.01 -10.81 3.88
N VAL A 116 -9.00 -10.39 5.15
CA VAL A 116 -10.20 -10.20 5.97
C VAL A 116 -10.40 -8.75 6.41
N ALA A 117 -9.36 -7.94 6.37
CA ALA A 117 -9.43 -6.50 6.64
C ALA A 117 -8.23 -5.78 6.01
N ALA A 118 -8.39 -4.52 5.67
CA ALA A 118 -7.29 -3.70 5.17
C ALA A 118 -7.52 -2.21 5.47
N ALA A 119 -6.42 -1.46 5.52
CA ALA A 119 -6.42 -0.01 5.51
C ALA A 119 -5.25 0.54 4.69
N ASN A 120 -5.55 1.55 3.87
CA ASN A 120 -4.58 2.36 3.14
C ASN A 120 -4.72 3.80 3.60
N VAL A 121 -3.66 4.36 4.15
CA VAL A 121 -3.62 5.74 4.64
C VAL A 121 -2.67 6.56 3.77
N LEU A 122 -3.18 7.62 3.14
CA LEU A 122 -2.41 8.61 2.38
C LEU A 122 -2.17 9.85 3.25
N PRO A 123 -1.09 9.93 4.03
CA PRO A 123 -0.95 10.96 5.06
C PRO A 123 -0.99 12.38 4.50
N VAL A 124 -0.31 12.59 3.37
CA VAL A 124 -0.20 13.94 2.75
C VAL A 124 -1.52 14.43 2.17
N LEU A 125 -2.38 13.52 1.71
CA LEU A 125 -3.70 13.85 1.13
C LEU A 125 -4.79 13.85 2.20
N GLY A 126 -4.57 13.20 3.34
CA GLY A 126 -5.55 13.02 4.40
C GLY A 126 -6.60 11.96 4.10
N ASP A 127 -6.43 11.18 3.05
CA ASP A 127 -7.36 10.14 2.64
C ASP A 127 -7.07 8.81 3.31
N VAL A 128 -8.13 8.09 3.66
CA VAL A 128 -8.08 6.76 4.26
C VAL A 128 -9.09 5.86 3.57
N TYR A 129 -8.61 4.72 3.12
CA TYR A 129 -9.43 3.65 2.56
C TYR A 129 -9.39 2.45 3.50
N THR A 130 -10.54 1.90 3.83
CA THR A 130 -10.66 0.72 4.70
C THR A 130 -11.55 -0.34 4.07
N SER A 131 -11.31 -1.60 4.44
CA SER A 131 -12.19 -2.73 4.14
C SER A 131 -12.22 -3.68 5.33
N ASP A 132 -13.41 -4.22 5.63
CA ASP A 132 -13.64 -5.24 6.67
C ASP A 132 -13.91 -6.64 6.07
N GLY A 133 -13.63 -6.80 4.77
CA GLY A 133 -13.88 -8.01 3.99
C GLY A 133 -15.27 -8.07 3.35
N ASP A 134 -16.24 -7.33 3.85
CA ASP A 134 -17.61 -7.28 3.29
C ASP A 134 -17.84 -6.04 2.42
N GLY A 135 -17.13 -4.94 2.70
CA GLY A 135 -17.26 -3.69 1.97
C GLY A 135 -15.99 -2.83 2.03
N ALA A 136 -16.05 -1.69 1.39
CA ALA A 136 -14.97 -0.69 1.43
C ALA A 136 -15.53 0.70 1.74
N ALA A 137 -14.71 1.52 2.39
CA ALA A 137 -15.03 2.91 2.69
C ALA A 137 -13.84 3.83 2.39
N MET A 138 -14.13 5.08 2.04
CA MET A 138 -13.17 6.17 1.95
C MET A 138 -13.54 7.23 2.98
N ASN A 139 -12.62 7.54 3.89
CA ASN A 139 -12.85 8.50 4.98
C ASN A 139 -14.12 8.20 5.79
N GLY A 140 -14.44 6.91 5.98
CA GLY A 140 -15.62 6.43 6.68
C GLY A 140 -16.90 6.37 5.85
N GLU A 141 -16.92 6.89 4.63
CA GLU A 141 -18.07 6.81 3.72
C GLU A 141 -17.97 5.59 2.82
N PRO A 142 -19.01 4.77 2.67
CA PRO A 142 -19.00 3.60 1.80
C PRO A 142 -18.66 3.96 0.34
N ILE A 143 -17.86 3.12 -0.29
CA ILE A 143 -17.50 3.25 -1.70
C ILE A 143 -17.80 1.96 -2.45
N GLU A 144 -18.09 2.10 -3.74
CA GLU A 144 -18.31 0.99 -4.66
C GLU A 144 -17.49 1.17 -5.93
N VAL A 145 -17.21 0.07 -6.62
CA VAL A 145 -16.58 0.12 -7.93
C VAL A 145 -17.50 0.80 -8.94
N SER A 146 -16.90 1.53 -9.90
CA SER A 146 -17.65 2.16 -10.99
C SER A 146 -18.34 1.10 -11.86
N ASP A 147 -19.55 1.37 -12.30
CA ASP A 147 -20.31 0.60 -13.30
C ASP A 147 -19.98 0.96 -14.75
N ARG A 148 -18.98 1.82 -14.98
CA ARG A 148 -18.56 2.24 -16.32
C ARG A 148 -18.01 1.05 -17.09
N THR A 149 -18.47 0.87 -18.31
CA THR A 149 -18.05 -0.18 -19.25
C THR A 149 -17.44 0.38 -20.54
N ASP A 150 -17.60 1.69 -20.81
CA ASP A 150 -17.02 2.34 -21.97
C ASP A 150 -15.55 2.73 -21.68
N PRO A 151 -14.57 2.14 -22.38
CA PRO A 151 -13.16 2.47 -22.19
C PRO A 151 -12.83 3.96 -22.41
N GLU A 152 -13.51 4.64 -23.32
CA GLU A 152 -13.31 6.08 -23.54
C GLU A 152 -13.69 6.93 -22.32
N ALA A 153 -14.52 6.42 -21.42
CA ALA A 153 -14.90 7.09 -20.18
C ALA A 153 -13.99 6.70 -18.99
N MET A 154 -12.95 5.90 -19.23
CA MET A 154 -12.04 5.39 -18.20
C MET A 154 -10.68 6.07 -18.25
N ALA A 155 -10.07 6.24 -17.08
CA ALA A 155 -8.66 6.52 -16.92
C ALA A 155 -7.92 5.25 -16.49
N VAL A 156 -6.79 4.96 -17.12
CA VAL A 156 -5.96 3.80 -16.79
C VAL A 156 -4.57 4.27 -16.36
N SER A 157 -4.07 3.69 -15.28
CA SER A 157 -2.71 3.91 -14.81
C SER A 157 -1.91 2.60 -14.90
N PRO A 158 -1.01 2.45 -15.90
CA PRO A 158 -0.08 1.33 -15.93
C PRO A 158 1.03 1.56 -14.89
N THR A 159 0.89 0.92 -13.72
CA THR A 159 1.81 1.07 -12.58
C THR A 159 2.75 -0.12 -12.41
N VAL A 160 2.84 -0.99 -13.39
CA VAL A 160 3.62 -2.22 -13.30
C VAL A 160 5.12 -1.93 -13.48
N TRP A 161 5.94 -2.56 -12.65
CA TRP A 161 7.37 -2.61 -12.81
C TRP A 161 7.75 -3.40 -14.06
N TRP A 162 8.45 -2.73 -14.98
CA TRP A 162 9.03 -3.37 -16.15
C TRP A 162 10.55 -3.31 -16.08
N PRO A 163 11.25 -4.46 -16.08
CA PRO A 163 12.71 -4.47 -16.12
C PRO A 163 13.23 -3.83 -17.42
N HIS A 164 14.46 -3.32 -17.36
CA HIS A 164 15.03 -2.54 -18.45
C HIS A 164 15.07 -3.30 -19.79
N ASP A 165 15.33 -4.60 -19.74
CA ASP A 165 15.40 -5.52 -20.89
C ASP A 165 14.01 -5.85 -21.48
N ARG A 166 12.91 -5.48 -20.81
CA ARG A 166 11.53 -5.68 -21.26
C ARG A 166 10.77 -4.36 -21.53
N ARG A 167 11.49 -3.27 -21.71
CA ARG A 167 10.87 -1.95 -21.96
C ARG A 167 10.04 -1.89 -23.24
N ASP A 168 10.33 -2.72 -24.22
CA ASP A 168 9.53 -2.80 -25.46
C ASP A 168 8.12 -3.34 -25.17
N GLU A 169 7.98 -4.29 -24.26
CA GLU A 169 6.67 -4.78 -23.80
C GLU A 169 5.90 -3.68 -23.06
N TYR A 170 6.57 -2.94 -22.19
CA TYR A 170 5.96 -1.80 -21.51
C TYR A 170 5.49 -0.73 -22.49
N ALA A 171 6.31 -0.41 -23.50
CA ALA A 171 5.94 0.55 -24.53
C ALA A 171 4.73 0.07 -25.36
N ALA A 172 4.65 -1.24 -25.65
CA ALA A 172 3.51 -1.84 -26.33
C ALA A 172 2.23 -1.74 -25.46
N ALA A 173 2.32 -2.08 -24.16
CA ALA A 173 1.20 -1.96 -23.22
C ALA A 173 0.70 -0.51 -23.09
N CYS A 174 1.62 0.46 -22.99
CA CYS A 174 1.25 1.88 -22.93
C CYS A 174 0.55 2.33 -24.22
N ARG A 175 1.01 1.89 -25.39
CA ARG A 175 0.38 2.20 -26.67
C ARG A 175 -1.03 1.64 -26.73
N GLU A 176 -1.21 0.37 -26.44
CA GLU A 176 -2.51 -0.29 -26.42
C GLU A 176 -3.49 0.40 -25.46
N THR A 177 -2.99 0.80 -24.29
CA THR A 177 -3.79 1.55 -23.31
C THR A 177 -4.22 2.91 -23.88
N ALA A 178 -3.28 3.66 -24.47
CA ALA A 178 -3.58 4.97 -25.05
C ALA A 178 -4.52 4.90 -26.28
N GLU A 179 -4.54 3.79 -27.01
CA GLU A 179 -5.43 3.57 -28.15
C GLU A 179 -6.86 3.18 -27.75
N ARG A 180 -7.04 2.62 -26.53
CA ARG A 180 -8.32 2.05 -26.08
C ARG A 180 -9.05 2.87 -25.03
N PHE A 181 -8.34 3.66 -24.24
CA PHE A 181 -8.91 4.36 -23.10
C PHE A 181 -8.82 5.87 -23.26
N GLY A 182 -9.83 6.58 -22.76
CA GLY A 182 -9.91 8.03 -22.89
C GLY A 182 -8.81 8.80 -22.17
N ASP A 183 -8.22 8.23 -21.11
CA ASP A 183 -7.09 8.84 -20.38
C ASP A 183 -6.09 7.78 -19.94
N CYS A 184 -4.80 8.08 -20.08
CA CYS A 184 -3.70 7.23 -19.64
C CYS A 184 -2.75 8.06 -18.76
N ARG A 185 -2.59 7.66 -17.52
CA ARG A 185 -1.75 8.35 -16.54
C ARG A 185 -0.79 7.38 -15.87
N ARG A 186 0.36 7.89 -15.43
CA ARG A 186 1.29 7.14 -14.59
C ARG A 186 1.53 7.92 -13.30
N TYR A 187 1.27 7.29 -12.18
CA TYR A 187 1.39 7.90 -10.85
C TYR A 187 2.60 7.40 -10.04
N GLY A 188 3.27 6.35 -10.47
CA GLY A 188 4.44 5.79 -9.78
C GLY A 188 4.96 4.53 -10.45
#